data_699a1b1f2a9cec4a5cfc75845110da62
#
_entry.id   699a1b1f2a9cec4a5cfc75845110da62
#
_cell.length_a   1.000
_cell.length_b   1.000
_cell.length_c   1.000
_cell.angle_alpha   90.00
_cell.angle_beta   90.00
_cell.angle_gamma   90.00
#
_symmetry.space_group_name_H-M   'P 1'
#
loop_
_entity.id
_entity.type
_entity.pdbx_description
1 polymer ?
#
loop_
_entity_poly.entity_id
_entity_poly.type
_entity_poly.pdbx_seq_one_letter_code
_entity_poly.pdbx_strand_id
1 'polypeptide(L)'
;MADIAIFDDEAFTVTSLTAALNDQPYLPGRISALGLFREEGITTLTVQIEKDGDTLALVPAGERGGSGLVVAASKRNLIPFNTVHLPERFTIKADEIQGIRAFGTRTELQAVQDVVNARLAKARRQLDATHEFQRMGALNGQILDADGKTVLLDLYDRFGVQRQKLPMGLADAGTELRVKCGEALDMQEDALGSVTSTGSRAFCGKNFWNKLIVHKSVKETYLNSQQAAALRGDARESFEFGGIIWERYRGKVAGVSFVHDDKALLVPEGVPDLYISVFAPADYMETVNTQGIPYYSMIEPLPFNKGMAGEAQSNPLHLCTRPRAQVLLEL
;
A
#
# COMPACT_ATOMS: atom_id res chain seq x y z
N MET A 1 33.27 -12.11 -28.66
CA MET A 1 33.35 -12.88 -27.40
C MET A 1 32.78 -11.95 -26.36
N ALA A 2 31.67 -12.32 -25.71
CA ALA A 2 31.12 -11.47 -24.66
C ALA A 2 32.18 -11.40 -23.54
N ASP A 3 32.69 -10.22 -23.26
CA ASP A 3 33.65 -10.00 -22.20
C ASP A 3 32.89 -9.58 -20.94
N ILE A 4 33.24 -10.17 -19.80
CA ILE A 4 32.65 -9.80 -18.51
C ILE A 4 32.92 -8.32 -18.16
N ALA A 5 33.99 -7.75 -18.72
CA ALA A 5 34.31 -6.32 -18.65
C ALA A 5 33.18 -5.39 -19.16
N ILE A 6 32.20 -5.93 -19.91
CA ILE A 6 30.99 -5.16 -20.31
C ILE A 6 30.22 -4.71 -19.05
N PHE A 7 30.22 -5.50 -18.00
CA PHE A 7 29.51 -5.18 -16.75
C PHE A 7 30.25 -4.17 -15.86
N ASP A 8 31.51 -3.84 -16.20
CA ASP A 8 32.25 -2.73 -15.56
C ASP A 8 31.86 -1.35 -16.14
N ASP A 9 30.98 -1.32 -17.17
CA ASP A 9 30.47 -0.08 -17.74
C ASP A 9 29.59 0.68 -16.74
N GLU A 10 29.59 2.02 -16.81
CA GLU A 10 28.77 2.89 -15.95
C GLU A 10 27.28 2.56 -15.98
N ALA A 11 26.78 1.94 -17.04
CA ALA A 11 25.41 1.50 -17.16
C ALA A 11 25.00 0.44 -16.13
N PHE A 12 25.93 -0.29 -15.56
CA PHE A 12 25.70 -1.37 -14.60
C PHE A 12 26.08 -1.02 -13.15
N THR A 13 26.40 0.24 -12.88
CA THR A 13 26.60 0.72 -11.51
C THR A 13 25.30 0.67 -10.70
N VAL A 14 25.42 0.58 -9.37
CA VAL A 14 24.25 0.60 -8.45
C VAL A 14 23.35 1.81 -8.74
N THR A 15 23.94 2.98 -8.96
CA THR A 15 23.19 4.21 -9.27
C THR A 15 22.41 4.08 -10.58
N SER A 16 23.07 3.61 -11.66
CA SER A 16 22.43 3.49 -12.98
C SER A 16 21.36 2.40 -13.00
N LEU A 17 21.61 1.25 -12.37
CA LEU A 17 20.64 0.16 -12.27
C LEU A 17 19.45 0.55 -11.40
N THR A 18 19.70 1.23 -10.30
CA THR A 18 18.66 1.76 -9.42
C THR A 18 17.79 2.78 -10.15
N ALA A 19 18.41 3.70 -10.93
CA ALA A 19 17.68 4.64 -11.78
C ALA A 19 16.83 3.89 -12.83
N ALA A 20 17.43 2.95 -13.56
CA ALA A 20 16.73 2.14 -14.56
C ALA A 20 15.57 1.34 -13.97
N LEU A 21 15.68 0.85 -12.73
CA LEU A 21 14.61 0.16 -12.03
C LEU A 21 13.47 1.12 -11.64
N ASN A 22 13.78 2.32 -11.15
CA ASN A 22 12.79 3.33 -10.80
C ASN A 22 12.11 3.94 -12.03
N ASP A 23 12.78 4.01 -13.18
CA ASP A 23 12.24 4.50 -14.46
C ASP A 23 11.33 3.49 -15.17
N GLN A 24 11.31 2.21 -14.73
CA GLN A 24 10.39 1.23 -15.31
C GLN A 24 8.94 1.68 -15.16
N PRO A 25 8.07 1.43 -16.18
CA PRO A 25 6.67 1.79 -16.10
C PRO A 25 6.04 1.18 -14.84
N TYR A 26 5.57 2.04 -13.96
CA TYR A 26 4.84 1.63 -12.78
C TYR A 26 3.47 1.09 -13.21
N LEU A 27 3.16 -0.12 -12.80
CA LEU A 27 1.82 -0.68 -12.92
C LEU A 27 1.10 -0.43 -11.58
N PRO A 28 0.39 0.71 -11.46
CA PRO A 28 -0.24 1.03 -10.20
C PRO A 28 -1.27 -0.03 -9.85
N GLY A 29 -1.15 -0.58 -8.66
CA GLY A 29 -2.25 -1.26 -8.02
C GLY A 29 -3.39 -0.26 -7.72
N ARG A 30 -4.55 -0.75 -7.35
CA ARG A 30 -5.71 0.11 -7.11
C ARG A 30 -5.50 1.08 -5.95
N ILE A 31 -4.86 0.64 -4.87
CA ILE A 31 -4.58 1.48 -3.69
C ILE A 31 -3.59 2.59 -4.02
N SER A 32 -2.55 2.24 -4.77
CA SER A 32 -1.58 3.23 -5.26
C SER A 32 -2.23 4.26 -6.17
N ALA A 33 -3.11 3.83 -7.09
CA ALA A 33 -3.82 4.74 -8.01
C ALA A 33 -4.77 5.71 -7.29
N LEU A 34 -5.27 5.34 -6.10
CA LEU A 34 -6.09 6.22 -5.26
C LEU A 34 -5.28 7.28 -4.51
N GLY A 35 -3.95 7.14 -4.43
CA GLY A 35 -3.09 8.10 -3.75
C GLY A 35 -3.36 8.23 -2.24
N LEU A 36 -3.81 7.16 -1.60
CA LEU A 36 -4.16 7.18 -0.17
C LEU A 36 -2.94 7.34 0.73
N PHE A 37 -1.78 6.84 0.29
CA PHE A 37 -0.55 6.81 1.07
C PHE A 37 0.38 7.98 0.71
N ARG A 38 0.82 8.73 1.73
CA ARG A 38 1.94 9.65 1.57
C ARG A 38 3.25 8.86 1.56
N GLU A 39 4.08 9.09 0.57
CA GLU A 39 5.37 8.40 0.41
C GLU A 39 6.52 9.31 0.81
N GLU A 40 7.47 8.75 1.58
CA GLU A 40 8.70 9.46 1.95
C GLU A 40 9.87 8.50 2.14
N GLY A 41 11.09 8.97 1.88
CA GLY A 41 12.32 8.25 2.20
C GLY A 41 12.82 8.62 3.59
N ILE A 42 13.39 7.63 4.29
CA ILE A 42 14.03 7.81 5.59
C ILE A 42 15.50 7.38 5.53
N THR A 43 16.32 7.84 6.46
CA THR A 43 17.75 7.47 6.56
C THR A 43 18.00 6.35 7.56
N THR A 44 16.97 5.94 8.30
CA THR A 44 17.01 4.91 9.34
C THR A 44 16.24 3.67 8.92
N LEU A 45 16.43 2.56 9.60
CA LEU A 45 15.65 1.33 9.40
C LEU A 45 14.37 1.28 10.23
N THR A 46 14.19 2.26 11.12
CA THR A 46 13.08 2.31 12.06
C THR A 46 12.42 3.68 12.03
N VAL A 47 11.09 3.68 12.00
CA VAL A 47 10.26 4.89 12.12
C VAL A 47 9.65 4.92 13.51
N GLN A 48 9.63 6.08 14.12
CA GLN A 48 8.94 6.31 15.37
C GLN A 48 7.65 7.07 15.10
N ILE A 49 6.52 6.44 15.38
CA ILE A 49 5.21 7.10 15.29
C ILE A 49 4.80 7.60 16.65
N GLU A 50 4.50 8.87 16.73
CA GLU A 50 4.00 9.49 17.92
C GLU A 50 2.52 9.12 18.14
N LYS A 51 2.25 8.43 19.26
CA LYS A 51 0.90 8.22 19.74
C LYS A 51 0.52 9.44 20.57
N ASP A 52 0.04 10.48 19.94
CA ASP A 52 -0.50 11.64 20.64
C ASP A 52 -1.98 11.38 20.96
N GLY A 53 -2.35 11.67 22.19
CA GLY A 53 -3.75 11.77 22.58
C GLY A 53 -4.30 13.09 22.01
N ASP A 54 -4.70 13.04 20.76
CA ASP A 54 -5.13 14.18 19.95
C ASP A 54 -6.47 14.72 20.47
N THR A 55 -6.41 15.43 21.57
CA THR A 55 -7.55 16.17 22.12
C THR A 55 -7.39 17.64 21.78
N LEU A 56 -7.95 18.06 20.64
CA LEU A 56 -8.22 19.47 20.44
C LEU A 56 -9.23 19.92 21.50
N ALA A 57 -8.81 20.79 22.42
CA ALA A 57 -9.69 21.42 23.38
C ALA A 57 -10.18 22.77 22.83
N LEU A 58 -11.45 23.07 23.01
CA LEU A 58 -11.97 24.40 22.72
C LEU A 58 -11.35 25.41 23.66
N VAL A 59 -10.87 26.51 23.13
CA VAL A 59 -10.33 27.61 23.95
C VAL A 59 -11.51 28.44 24.45
N PRO A 60 -11.72 28.53 25.77
CA PRO A 60 -12.79 29.37 26.32
C PRO A 60 -12.50 30.85 26.03
N ALA A 61 -13.55 31.60 25.76
CA ALA A 61 -13.44 33.05 25.62
C ALA A 61 -13.00 33.68 26.92
N GLY A 62 -11.96 34.55 26.88
CA GLY A 62 -11.44 35.26 28.01
C GLY A 62 -11.54 36.78 27.82
N GLU A 63 -11.44 37.56 28.91
CA GLU A 63 -11.33 39.01 28.82
C GLU A 63 -10.01 39.44 28.18
N ARG A 64 -10.02 40.55 27.42
CA ARG A 64 -8.80 41.14 26.85
C ARG A 64 -7.82 41.50 27.94
N GLY A 65 -6.60 40.93 27.90
CA GLY A 65 -5.56 41.15 28.90
C GLY A 65 -5.55 40.12 30.06
N GLY A 66 -6.47 39.14 30.05
CA GLY A 66 -6.43 38.01 30.97
C GLY A 66 -5.35 37.00 30.62
N SER A 67 -4.93 36.18 31.59
CA SER A 67 -3.99 35.08 31.36
C SER A 67 -4.66 34.00 30.54
N GLY A 68 -4.09 33.64 29.35
CA GLY A 68 -4.56 32.57 28.52
C GLY A 68 -4.36 31.18 29.19
N LEU A 69 -5.06 30.17 28.65
CA LEU A 69 -4.82 28.78 29.04
C LEU A 69 -3.41 28.35 28.67
N VAL A 70 -2.70 27.72 29.59
CA VAL A 70 -1.41 27.09 29.33
C VAL A 70 -1.68 25.75 28.67
N VAL A 71 -1.21 25.59 27.43
CA VAL A 71 -1.23 24.30 26.73
C VAL A 71 -0.25 23.37 27.44
N ALA A 72 -0.77 22.36 28.14
CA ALA A 72 0.07 21.36 28.78
C ALA A 72 0.81 20.55 27.69
N ALA A 73 2.11 20.34 27.90
CA ALA A 73 2.87 19.44 27.03
C ALA A 73 2.33 18.00 27.17
N SER A 74 1.87 17.40 26.08
CA SER A 74 1.42 16.01 26.06
C SER A 74 2.60 15.06 26.33
N LYS A 75 2.36 13.98 27.06
CA LYS A 75 3.35 12.90 27.19
C LYS A 75 3.42 12.15 25.86
N ARG A 76 4.46 12.43 25.08
CA ARG A 76 4.72 11.76 23.82
C ARG A 76 5.07 10.29 24.04
N ASN A 77 4.30 9.40 23.49
CA ASN A 77 4.57 7.97 23.50
C ASN A 77 4.97 7.55 22.10
N LEU A 78 6.26 7.30 21.88
CA LEU A 78 6.82 6.93 20.57
C LEU A 78 6.77 5.42 20.42
N ILE A 79 6.14 4.94 19.37
CA ILE A 79 6.06 3.52 19.02
C ILE A 79 7.01 3.26 17.85
N PRO A 80 8.04 2.41 18.02
CA PRO A 80 8.96 2.09 16.95
C PRO A 80 8.38 1.03 16.01
N PHE A 81 8.56 1.27 14.70
CA PHE A 81 8.21 0.35 13.61
C PHE A 81 9.42 0.12 12.72
N ASN A 82 9.73 -1.13 12.44
CA ASN A 82 10.81 -1.51 11.54
C ASN A 82 10.30 -1.62 10.10
N THR A 83 11.13 -1.24 9.15
CA THR A 83 10.88 -1.49 7.72
C THR A 83 11.02 -2.99 7.41
N VAL A 84 10.32 -3.42 6.37
CA VAL A 84 10.40 -4.80 5.86
C VAL A 84 11.44 -4.84 4.76
N HIS A 85 12.29 -5.88 4.72
CA HIS A 85 13.26 -6.09 3.65
C HIS A 85 12.68 -7.05 2.61
N LEU A 86 12.62 -6.61 1.35
CA LEU A 86 12.03 -7.35 0.22
C LEU A 86 13.09 -7.53 -0.88
N PRO A 87 13.94 -8.56 -0.80
CA PRO A 87 14.93 -8.85 -1.84
C PRO A 87 14.33 -9.74 -2.93
N GLU A 88 14.57 -9.39 -4.20
CA GLU A 88 14.23 -10.18 -5.37
C GLU A 88 15.50 -10.45 -6.17
N ARG A 89 15.95 -11.70 -6.23
CA ARG A 89 17.21 -12.09 -6.87
C ARG A 89 16.96 -12.69 -8.25
N PHE A 90 17.86 -12.37 -9.18
CA PHE A 90 17.89 -12.95 -10.51
C PHE A 90 19.31 -13.28 -10.94
N THR A 91 19.42 -14.15 -11.91
CA THR A 91 20.72 -14.57 -12.47
C THR A 91 20.68 -14.40 -13.97
N ILE A 92 21.77 -13.92 -14.55
CA ILE A 92 22.01 -13.86 -15.98
C ILE A 92 23.22 -14.77 -16.28
N LYS A 93 22.98 -15.90 -16.92
CA LYS A 93 24.02 -16.87 -17.25
C LYS A 93 24.76 -16.49 -18.55
N ALA A 94 26.01 -16.88 -18.65
CA ALA A 94 26.79 -16.69 -19.86
C ALA A 94 26.09 -17.25 -21.12
N ASP A 95 25.40 -18.40 -21.00
CA ASP A 95 24.66 -19.03 -22.09
C ASP A 95 23.50 -18.17 -22.62
N GLU A 96 22.89 -17.36 -21.76
CA GLU A 96 21.78 -16.45 -22.14
C GLU A 96 22.31 -15.32 -23.03
N ILE A 97 23.55 -14.93 -22.86
CA ILE A 97 24.21 -13.85 -23.63
C ILE A 97 24.86 -14.42 -24.92
N GLN A 98 25.29 -15.68 -24.90
CA GLN A 98 26.05 -16.29 -26.00
C GLN A 98 25.28 -16.36 -27.33
N GLY A 99 23.95 -16.34 -27.34
CA GLY A 99 23.11 -16.36 -28.52
C GLY A 99 22.66 -14.99 -29.03
N ILE A 100 22.98 -13.94 -28.30
CA ILE A 100 22.49 -12.59 -28.62
C ILE A 100 23.40 -11.99 -29.68
N ARG A 101 23.10 -12.23 -30.97
CA ARG A 101 23.68 -11.46 -32.07
C ARG A 101 22.95 -10.11 -32.13
N ALA A 102 23.73 -9.04 -32.08
CA ALA A 102 23.22 -7.72 -32.41
C ALA A 102 22.66 -7.76 -33.86
N PHE A 103 21.34 -7.74 -34.01
CA PHE A 103 20.70 -7.54 -35.28
C PHE A 103 20.80 -6.06 -35.68
N GLY A 104 21.52 -5.77 -36.73
CA GLY A 104 21.68 -4.41 -37.24
C GLY A 104 22.76 -3.59 -36.50
N THR A 105 22.47 -2.37 -36.14
CA THR A 105 23.38 -1.36 -35.55
C THR A 105 23.53 -1.41 -34.03
N ARG A 106 22.95 -2.41 -33.34
CA ARG A 106 23.06 -2.52 -31.88
C ARG A 106 24.44 -3.00 -31.46
N THR A 107 25.01 -2.32 -30.45
CA THR A 107 26.27 -2.74 -29.84
C THR A 107 26.03 -3.95 -28.93
N GLU A 108 27.05 -4.73 -28.64
CA GLU A 108 27.01 -5.86 -27.70
C GLU A 108 26.56 -5.40 -26.31
N LEU A 109 27.01 -4.22 -25.86
CA LEU A 109 26.58 -3.57 -24.62
C LEU A 109 25.06 -3.36 -24.56
N GLN A 110 24.44 -2.82 -25.63
CA GLN A 110 22.99 -2.60 -25.66
C GLN A 110 22.19 -3.91 -25.57
N ALA A 111 22.70 -4.98 -26.18
CA ALA A 111 22.04 -6.28 -26.12
C ALA A 111 22.06 -6.87 -24.68
N VAL A 112 23.16 -6.69 -23.97
CA VAL A 112 23.28 -7.10 -22.55
C VAL A 112 22.39 -6.24 -21.65
N GLN A 113 22.35 -4.93 -21.86
CA GLN A 113 21.46 -4.01 -21.14
C GLN A 113 19.99 -4.39 -21.32
N ASP A 114 19.56 -4.78 -22.54
CA ASP A 114 18.19 -5.22 -22.81
C ASP A 114 17.81 -6.45 -21.95
N VAL A 115 18.74 -7.41 -21.77
CA VAL A 115 18.55 -8.59 -20.91
C VAL A 115 18.41 -8.19 -19.44
N VAL A 116 19.34 -7.33 -18.95
CA VAL A 116 19.29 -6.81 -17.57
C VAL A 116 17.99 -6.09 -17.33
N ASN A 117 17.60 -5.16 -18.21
CA ASN A 117 16.38 -4.37 -18.10
C ASN A 117 15.12 -5.26 -18.09
N ALA A 118 15.10 -6.35 -18.87
CA ALA A 118 13.98 -7.30 -18.85
C ALA A 118 13.87 -8.02 -17.49
N ARG A 119 15.00 -8.36 -16.85
CA ARG A 119 15.01 -8.95 -15.50
C ARG A 119 14.57 -7.93 -14.45
N LEU A 120 15.07 -6.71 -14.52
CA LEU A 120 14.67 -5.61 -13.63
C LEU A 120 13.18 -5.32 -13.75
N ALA A 121 12.62 -5.26 -14.97
CA ALA A 121 11.19 -5.05 -15.18
C ALA A 121 10.33 -6.17 -14.59
N LYS A 122 10.82 -7.42 -14.58
CA LYS A 122 10.14 -8.52 -13.91
C LYS A 122 10.18 -8.36 -12.40
N ALA A 123 11.36 -8.10 -11.82
CA ALA A 123 11.54 -7.89 -10.38
C ALA A 123 10.69 -6.71 -9.90
N ARG A 124 10.67 -5.59 -10.65
CA ARG A 124 9.85 -4.41 -10.35
C ARG A 124 8.37 -4.77 -10.22
N ARG A 125 7.82 -5.52 -11.17
CA ARG A 125 6.40 -5.92 -11.12
C ARG A 125 6.07 -6.79 -9.90
N GLN A 126 7.00 -7.64 -9.45
CA GLN A 126 6.84 -8.47 -8.27
C GLN A 126 6.86 -7.61 -6.99
N LEU A 127 7.78 -6.66 -6.90
CA LEU A 127 7.86 -5.70 -5.81
C LEU A 127 6.62 -4.79 -5.77
N ASP A 128 6.16 -4.26 -6.91
CA ASP A 128 4.93 -3.44 -6.99
C ASP A 128 3.69 -4.21 -6.50
N ALA A 129 3.56 -5.48 -6.88
CA ALA A 129 2.47 -6.34 -6.40
C ALA A 129 2.55 -6.58 -4.89
N THR A 130 3.77 -6.73 -4.34
CA THR A 130 3.99 -6.89 -2.90
C THR A 130 3.68 -5.60 -2.15
N HIS A 131 4.07 -4.43 -2.68
CA HIS A 131 3.70 -3.14 -2.11
C HIS A 131 2.18 -2.95 -2.04
N GLU A 132 1.47 -3.27 -3.13
CA GLU A 132 0.00 -3.18 -3.15
C GLU A 132 -0.63 -4.11 -2.10
N PHE A 133 -0.11 -5.33 -1.96
CA PHE A 133 -0.55 -6.28 -0.95
C PHE A 133 -0.31 -5.77 0.48
N GLN A 134 0.88 -5.24 0.76
CA GLN A 134 1.22 -4.68 2.06
C GLN A 134 0.44 -3.39 2.38
N ARG A 135 0.18 -2.52 1.38
CA ARG A 135 -0.70 -1.36 1.54
C ARG A 135 -2.12 -1.76 1.89
N MET A 136 -2.68 -2.77 1.23
CA MET A 136 -3.97 -3.33 1.60
C MET A 136 -3.92 -3.94 3.02
N GLY A 137 -2.81 -4.59 3.40
CA GLY A 137 -2.57 -5.05 4.75
C GLY A 137 -2.59 -3.91 5.78
N ALA A 138 -1.96 -2.78 5.48
CA ALA A 138 -1.99 -1.59 6.32
C ALA A 138 -3.40 -1.00 6.45
N LEU A 139 -4.19 -1.00 5.36
CA LEU A 139 -5.62 -0.65 5.40
C LEU A 139 -6.44 -1.67 6.20
N ASN A 140 -6.03 -2.92 6.25
CA ASN A 140 -6.65 -3.96 7.07
C ASN A 140 -6.16 -3.96 8.53
N GLY A 141 -5.09 -3.20 8.82
CA GLY A 141 -4.45 -3.13 10.14
C GLY A 141 -3.51 -4.30 10.45
N GLN A 142 -3.34 -5.25 9.53
CA GLN A 142 -2.41 -6.37 9.63
C GLN A 142 -1.65 -6.55 8.32
N ILE A 143 -0.33 -6.38 8.35
CA ILE A 143 0.55 -6.61 7.21
C ILE A 143 1.00 -8.06 7.25
N LEU A 144 0.70 -8.78 6.17
CA LEU A 144 1.05 -10.18 6.01
C LEU A 144 2.24 -10.35 5.08
N ASP A 145 2.95 -11.45 5.25
CA ASP A 145 3.97 -11.89 4.32
C ASP A 145 3.34 -12.44 3.02
N ALA A 146 4.16 -12.70 2.01
CA ALA A 146 3.76 -13.21 0.70
C ALA A 146 2.97 -14.54 0.74
N ASP A 147 3.07 -15.31 1.82
CA ASP A 147 2.29 -16.52 2.06
C ASP A 147 0.80 -16.24 2.40
N GLY A 148 0.45 -14.97 2.66
CA GLY A 148 -0.89 -14.54 3.06
C GLY A 148 -1.34 -15.02 4.44
N LYS A 149 -0.43 -15.49 5.28
CA LYS A 149 -0.72 -16.06 6.60
C LYS A 149 0.17 -15.52 7.71
N THR A 150 1.48 -15.44 7.46
CA THR A 150 2.45 -14.95 8.45
C THR A 150 2.26 -13.46 8.67
N VAL A 151 1.96 -13.06 9.90
CA VAL A 151 1.79 -11.64 10.26
C VAL A 151 3.17 -11.02 10.46
N LEU A 152 3.54 -10.08 9.60
CA LEU A 152 4.76 -9.29 9.72
C LEU A 152 4.57 -8.15 10.73
N LEU A 153 3.41 -7.51 10.70
CA LEU A 153 3.08 -6.40 11.58
C LEU A 153 1.58 -6.37 11.86
N ASP A 154 1.21 -6.32 13.14
CA ASP A 154 -0.16 -6.07 13.60
C ASP A 154 -0.23 -4.66 14.19
N LEU A 155 -0.95 -3.76 13.52
CA LEU A 155 -1.09 -2.38 13.95
C LEU A 155 -1.96 -2.27 15.20
N TYR A 156 -2.98 -3.12 15.35
CA TYR A 156 -3.87 -3.08 16.52
C TYR A 156 -3.12 -3.42 17.80
N ASP A 157 -2.29 -4.47 17.74
CA ASP A 157 -1.43 -4.88 18.86
C ASP A 157 -0.40 -3.80 19.18
N ARG A 158 0.29 -3.27 18.16
CA ARG A 158 1.32 -2.23 18.34
C ARG A 158 0.79 -0.94 18.95
N PHE A 159 -0.40 -0.50 18.53
CA PHE A 159 -1.04 0.69 19.10
C PHE A 159 -1.83 0.39 20.39
N GLY A 160 -1.97 -0.88 20.79
CA GLY A 160 -2.75 -1.31 21.96
C GLY A 160 -4.22 -0.93 21.83
N VAL A 161 -4.82 -1.11 20.65
CA VAL A 161 -6.22 -0.76 20.36
C VAL A 161 -6.95 -1.96 19.78
N GLN A 162 -8.26 -2.03 19.96
CA GLN A 162 -9.08 -3.08 19.39
C GLN A 162 -9.61 -2.69 18.02
N ARG A 163 -9.67 -3.68 17.13
CA ARG A 163 -10.26 -3.53 15.81
C ARG A 163 -11.76 -3.30 15.89
N GLN A 164 -12.24 -2.29 15.21
CA GLN A 164 -13.67 -2.07 15.06
C GLN A 164 -14.28 -3.03 14.03
N LYS A 165 -15.41 -3.66 14.36
CA LYS A 165 -16.13 -4.58 13.51
C LYS A 165 -17.61 -4.26 13.54
N LEU A 166 -18.25 -4.29 12.39
CA LEU A 166 -19.68 -4.06 12.27
C LEU A 166 -20.33 -5.13 11.38
N PRO A 167 -21.24 -5.94 11.90
CA PRO A 167 -22.08 -6.81 11.07
C PRO A 167 -23.10 -5.97 10.31
N MET A 168 -23.08 -6.09 8.97
CA MET A 168 -23.97 -5.33 8.09
C MET A 168 -25.33 -5.98 7.91
N GLY A 169 -25.48 -7.28 8.23
CA GLY A 169 -26.74 -8.00 8.12
C GLY A 169 -27.26 -8.14 6.68
N LEU A 170 -26.37 -8.27 5.69
CA LEU A 170 -26.72 -8.33 4.27
C LEU A 170 -27.51 -9.58 3.87
N ALA A 171 -27.63 -10.56 4.76
CA ALA A 171 -28.43 -11.75 4.53
C ALA A 171 -29.93 -11.52 4.80
N ASP A 172 -30.28 -10.52 5.59
CA ASP A 172 -31.64 -10.17 5.95
C ASP A 172 -32.15 -8.99 5.11
N ALA A 173 -33.13 -9.21 4.26
CA ALA A 173 -33.74 -8.16 3.43
C ALA A 173 -34.46 -7.07 4.23
N GLY A 174 -34.74 -7.30 5.51
CA GLY A 174 -35.33 -6.33 6.44
C GLY A 174 -34.32 -5.38 7.08
N THR A 175 -33.04 -5.62 6.91
CA THR A 175 -31.99 -4.76 7.49
C THR A 175 -32.04 -3.36 6.90
N GLU A 176 -32.12 -2.35 7.76
CA GLU A 176 -32.04 -0.94 7.40
C GLU A 176 -30.56 -0.58 7.06
N LEU A 177 -30.13 -0.96 5.84
CA LEU A 177 -28.72 -0.87 5.44
C LEU A 177 -28.18 0.57 5.48
N ARG A 178 -29.05 1.57 5.26
CA ARG A 178 -28.67 2.99 5.35
C ARG A 178 -28.31 3.40 6.78
N VAL A 179 -29.00 2.85 7.78
CA VAL A 179 -28.69 3.05 9.19
C VAL A 179 -27.36 2.39 9.52
N LYS A 180 -27.11 1.18 9.01
CA LYS A 180 -25.82 0.48 9.18
C LYS A 180 -24.65 1.24 8.56
N CYS A 181 -24.86 1.90 7.42
CA CYS A 181 -23.84 2.78 6.85
C CYS A 181 -23.54 3.97 7.77
N GLY A 182 -24.59 4.59 8.36
CA GLY A 182 -24.42 5.65 9.36
C GLY A 182 -23.63 5.18 10.58
N GLU A 183 -24.01 4.04 11.19
CA GLU A 183 -23.27 3.45 12.31
C GLU A 183 -21.77 3.23 11.96
N ALA A 184 -21.46 2.77 10.74
CA ALA A 184 -20.09 2.54 10.30
C ALA A 184 -19.31 3.86 10.18
N LEU A 185 -19.94 4.92 9.68
CA LEU A 185 -19.35 6.25 9.57
C LEU A 185 -19.14 6.89 10.94
N ASP A 186 -20.12 6.79 11.85
CA ASP A 186 -19.99 7.28 13.23
C ASP A 186 -18.80 6.61 13.95
N MET A 187 -18.68 5.28 13.82
CA MET A 187 -17.54 4.53 14.37
C MET A 187 -16.18 5.02 13.82
N GLN A 188 -16.16 5.40 12.55
CA GLN A 188 -14.95 5.91 11.89
C GLN A 188 -14.62 7.33 12.37
N GLU A 189 -15.60 8.23 12.43
CA GLU A 189 -15.46 9.60 12.86
C GLU A 189 -15.07 9.68 14.33
N ASP A 190 -15.67 8.88 15.20
CA ASP A 190 -15.30 8.76 16.62
C ASP A 190 -13.83 8.34 16.79
N ALA A 191 -13.34 7.46 15.91
CA ALA A 191 -11.94 7.02 15.96
C ALA A 191 -10.97 8.05 15.36
N LEU A 192 -11.40 8.91 14.46
CA LEU A 192 -10.63 10.04 13.93
C LEU A 192 -10.54 11.20 14.93
N GLY A 193 -11.55 11.34 15.80
CA GLY A 193 -11.60 12.38 16.82
C GLY A 193 -11.73 13.78 16.22
N SER A 194 -10.70 14.60 16.37
CA SER A 194 -10.73 15.99 15.90
C SER A 194 -10.39 16.17 14.42
N VAL A 195 -9.96 15.10 13.74
CA VAL A 195 -9.59 15.15 12.31
C VAL A 195 -10.76 14.70 11.46
N THR A 196 -11.14 15.49 10.48
CA THR A 196 -12.24 15.18 9.54
C THR A 196 -11.74 14.48 8.30
N SER A 197 -12.50 13.49 7.82
CA SER A 197 -12.29 12.88 6.50
C SER A 197 -13.03 13.67 5.42
N THR A 198 -12.57 13.57 4.17
CA THR A 198 -13.28 14.11 3.01
C THR A 198 -14.27 13.13 2.40
N GLY A 199 -14.21 11.87 2.81
CA GLY A 199 -15.07 10.79 2.35
C GLY A 199 -14.67 9.47 2.96
N SER A 200 -15.43 8.42 2.63
CA SER A 200 -15.19 7.06 3.11
C SER A 200 -15.38 6.07 1.98
N ARG A 201 -14.47 5.12 1.87
CA ARG A 201 -14.49 4.06 0.85
C ARG A 201 -14.46 2.68 1.49
N ALA A 202 -15.27 1.77 0.95
CA ALA A 202 -15.31 0.39 1.38
C ALA A 202 -14.79 -0.54 0.26
N PHE A 203 -13.69 -1.23 0.52
CA PHE A 203 -13.15 -2.26 -0.35
C PHE A 203 -13.82 -3.59 -0.05
N CYS A 204 -14.63 -4.08 -0.98
CA CYS A 204 -15.47 -5.26 -0.77
C CYS A 204 -14.83 -6.52 -1.35
N GLY A 205 -14.85 -7.61 -0.58
CA GLY A 205 -14.60 -8.95 -1.07
C GLY A 205 -15.74 -9.44 -1.98
N LYS A 206 -15.50 -10.53 -2.68
CA LYS A 206 -16.39 -11.06 -3.72
C LYS A 206 -17.82 -11.34 -3.22
N ASN A 207 -17.94 -12.09 -2.12
CA ASN A 207 -19.24 -12.52 -1.62
C ASN A 207 -19.99 -11.36 -0.95
N PHE A 208 -19.26 -10.51 -0.22
CA PHE A 208 -19.81 -9.31 0.39
C PHE A 208 -20.40 -8.39 -0.70
N TRP A 209 -19.63 -8.11 -1.76
CA TRP A 209 -20.10 -7.30 -2.88
C TRP A 209 -21.38 -7.85 -3.52
N ASN A 210 -21.38 -9.15 -3.81
CA ASN A 210 -22.55 -9.80 -4.45
C ASN A 210 -23.82 -9.69 -3.60
N LYS A 211 -23.71 -9.83 -2.27
CA LYS A 211 -24.85 -9.67 -1.38
C LYS A 211 -25.28 -8.20 -1.26
N LEU A 212 -24.32 -7.28 -1.22
CA LEU A 212 -24.58 -5.84 -1.14
C LEU A 212 -25.40 -5.34 -2.34
N ILE A 213 -25.00 -5.66 -3.58
CA ILE A 213 -25.69 -5.20 -4.79
C ILE A 213 -27.08 -5.80 -4.99
N VAL A 214 -27.35 -6.96 -4.40
CA VAL A 214 -28.70 -7.60 -4.48
C VAL A 214 -29.61 -7.22 -3.31
N HIS A 215 -29.08 -6.53 -2.28
CA HIS A 215 -29.86 -6.14 -1.12
C HIS A 215 -31.00 -5.18 -1.50
N LYS A 216 -32.19 -5.35 -0.88
CA LYS A 216 -33.41 -4.61 -1.20
C LYS A 216 -33.20 -3.09 -1.16
N SER A 217 -32.63 -2.57 -0.07
CA SER A 217 -32.39 -1.13 0.12
C SER A 217 -31.49 -0.51 -0.97
N VAL A 218 -30.47 -1.26 -1.43
CA VAL A 218 -29.58 -0.81 -2.52
C VAL A 218 -30.34 -0.80 -3.84
N LYS A 219 -31.07 -1.88 -4.17
CA LYS A 219 -31.88 -1.98 -5.40
C LYS A 219 -32.92 -0.87 -5.51
N GLU A 220 -33.67 -0.61 -4.44
CA GLU A 220 -34.71 0.42 -4.43
C GLU A 220 -34.15 1.83 -4.63
N THR A 221 -32.99 2.14 -4.04
CA THR A 221 -32.31 3.42 -4.23
C THR A 221 -31.88 3.61 -5.69
N TYR A 222 -31.40 2.54 -6.34
CA TYR A 222 -30.91 2.60 -7.71
C TYR A 222 -31.99 2.50 -8.78
N LEU A 223 -33.11 1.83 -8.52
CA LEU A 223 -34.23 1.79 -9.46
C LEU A 223 -34.80 3.20 -9.77
N ASN A 224 -34.65 4.11 -8.81
CA ASN A 224 -35.18 5.47 -8.90
C ASN A 224 -34.14 6.53 -9.32
N SER A 225 -32.91 6.15 -9.67
CA SER A 225 -31.83 7.10 -10.00
C SER A 225 -31.26 6.88 -11.40
N GLN A 226 -30.75 7.97 -12.04
CA GLN A 226 -29.98 7.88 -13.29
C GLN A 226 -28.69 7.07 -13.14
N GLN A 227 -28.15 6.94 -11.95
CA GLN A 227 -26.97 6.10 -11.63
C GLN A 227 -27.27 4.59 -11.79
N ALA A 228 -28.51 4.18 -11.90
CA ALA A 228 -28.88 2.80 -12.27
C ALA A 228 -28.28 2.35 -13.61
N ALA A 229 -27.90 3.27 -14.48
CA ALA A 229 -27.24 2.95 -15.74
C ALA A 229 -25.82 2.42 -15.52
N ALA A 230 -25.06 2.95 -14.57
CA ALA A 230 -23.71 2.51 -14.23
C ALA A 230 -23.71 1.07 -13.68
N LEU A 231 -24.68 0.73 -12.80
CA LEU A 231 -24.83 -0.64 -12.27
C LEU A 231 -25.30 -1.67 -13.31
N ARG A 232 -25.97 -1.23 -14.37
CA ARG A 232 -26.39 -2.11 -15.48
C ARG A 232 -25.28 -2.37 -16.48
N GLY A 233 -24.29 -1.46 -16.59
CA GLY A 233 -23.21 -1.55 -17.56
C GLY A 233 -22.08 -2.47 -17.10
N ASP A 234 -21.43 -2.20 -16.01
CA ASP A 234 -20.36 -3.04 -15.46
C ASP A 234 -20.45 -3.15 -13.92
N ALA A 235 -20.75 -4.35 -13.44
CA ALA A 235 -20.73 -4.70 -12.01
C ALA A 235 -19.31 -4.60 -11.37
N ARG A 236 -18.34 -4.05 -12.10
CA ARG A 236 -16.97 -3.84 -11.65
C ARG A 236 -16.72 -2.44 -11.11
N GLU A 237 -17.62 -1.51 -11.38
CA GLU A 237 -17.46 -0.13 -10.96
C GLU A 237 -17.83 0.08 -9.48
N SER A 238 -17.30 1.15 -8.93
CA SER A 238 -17.66 1.64 -7.61
C SER A 238 -19.02 2.36 -7.68
N PHE A 239 -19.78 2.29 -6.59
CA PHE A 239 -21.01 3.06 -6.43
C PHE A 239 -21.08 3.71 -5.04
N GLU A 240 -21.80 4.79 -4.94
CA GLU A 240 -22.03 5.48 -3.67
C GLU A 240 -23.38 5.10 -3.08
N PHE A 241 -23.38 4.67 -1.81
CA PHE A 241 -24.61 4.38 -1.05
C PHE A 241 -24.37 4.63 0.44
N GLY A 242 -25.30 5.38 1.08
CA GLY A 242 -25.23 5.67 2.51
C GLY A 242 -24.02 6.51 2.92
N GLY A 243 -23.49 7.37 2.02
CA GLY A 243 -22.30 8.20 2.27
C GLY A 243 -20.98 7.46 2.11
N ILE A 244 -21.03 6.21 1.64
CA ILE A 244 -19.84 5.36 1.45
C ILE A 244 -19.69 5.04 -0.04
N ILE A 245 -18.47 5.15 -0.56
CA ILE A 245 -18.10 4.67 -1.89
C ILE A 245 -17.76 3.18 -1.79
N TRP A 246 -18.64 2.35 -2.29
CA TRP A 246 -18.44 0.90 -2.32
C TRP A 246 -17.71 0.48 -3.58
N GLU A 247 -16.64 -0.30 -3.43
CA GLU A 247 -15.83 -0.78 -4.53
C GLU A 247 -15.49 -2.27 -4.36
N ARG A 248 -15.68 -3.04 -5.42
CA ARG A 248 -15.25 -4.44 -5.42
C ARG A 248 -13.75 -4.51 -5.65
N TYR A 249 -13.01 -4.91 -4.64
CA TYR A 249 -11.56 -5.11 -4.77
C TYR A 249 -11.24 -6.52 -5.30
N ARG A 250 -10.41 -6.58 -6.35
CA ARG A 250 -10.08 -7.84 -7.06
C ARG A 250 -8.62 -8.25 -6.94
N GLY A 251 -7.82 -7.54 -6.14
CA GLY A 251 -6.42 -7.85 -5.95
C GLY A 251 -6.25 -9.28 -5.43
N LYS A 252 -5.55 -10.08 -6.23
CA LYS A 252 -5.20 -11.46 -5.91
C LYS A 252 -3.89 -11.80 -6.59
N VAL A 253 -2.91 -12.29 -5.83
CA VAL A 253 -1.63 -12.75 -6.34
C VAL A 253 -1.36 -14.16 -5.79
N ALA A 254 -0.92 -15.06 -6.67
CA ALA A 254 -0.58 -16.45 -6.30
C ALA A 254 -1.64 -17.18 -5.45
N GLY A 255 -2.92 -16.87 -5.66
CA GLY A 255 -4.01 -17.48 -4.89
C GLY A 255 -4.41 -16.73 -3.62
N VAL A 256 -3.61 -15.79 -3.14
CA VAL A 256 -3.89 -14.96 -1.96
C VAL A 256 -4.78 -13.79 -2.36
N SER A 257 -5.99 -13.71 -1.81
CA SER A 257 -6.90 -12.56 -1.96
C SER A 257 -6.51 -11.46 -0.97
N PHE A 258 -6.43 -10.21 -1.43
CA PHE A 258 -6.04 -9.08 -0.59
C PHE A 258 -7.15 -8.65 0.37
N VAL A 259 -8.41 -8.87 0.00
CA VAL A 259 -9.59 -8.66 0.86
C VAL A 259 -10.33 -9.99 0.98
N HIS A 260 -10.72 -10.35 2.19
CA HIS A 260 -11.47 -11.59 2.45
C HIS A 260 -12.84 -11.54 1.74
N ASP A 261 -13.24 -12.64 1.12
CA ASP A 261 -14.44 -12.69 0.26
C ASP A 261 -15.74 -12.26 0.96
N ASP A 262 -15.89 -12.57 2.27
CA ASP A 262 -17.09 -12.29 3.05
C ASP A 262 -17.04 -10.96 3.84
N LYS A 263 -16.04 -10.14 3.61
CA LYS A 263 -15.79 -8.91 4.36
C LYS A 263 -15.65 -7.72 3.44
N ALA A 264 -15.86 -6.53 4.00
CA ALA A 264 -15.44 -5.28 3.38
C ALA A 264 -14.66 -4.43 4.39
N LEU A 265 -13.77 -3.63 3.88
CA LEU A 265 -12.89 -2.79 4.66
C LEU A 265 -13.23 -1.34 4.40
N LEU A 266 -13.83 -0.69 5.39
CA LEU A 266 -14.17 0.73 5.35
C LEU A 266 -12.97 1.55 5.82
N VAL A 267 -12.53 2.48 4.98
CA VAL A 267 -11.37 3.35 5.21
C VAL A 267 -11.74 4.81 4.95
N PRO A 268 -11.26 5.77 5.76
CA PRO A 268 -11.46 7.19 5.49
C PRO A 268 -10.52 7.68 4.39
N GLU A 269 -10.98 8.62 3.58
CA GLU A 269 -10.22 9.30 2.53
C GLU A 269 -9.94 10.75 2.93
N GLY A 270 -8.82 11.30 2.42
CA GLY A 270 -8.46 12.70 2.58
C GLY A 270 -8.05 13.12 3.99
N VAL A 271 -7.73 12.17 4.86
CA VAL A 271 -7.19 12.46 6.20
C VAL A 271 -5.67 12.59 6.11
N PRO A 272 -5.09 13.76 6.47
CA PRO A 272 -3.66 13.97 6.41
C PRO A 272 -2.90 12.96 7.27
N ASP A 273 -1.77 12.47 6.76
CA ASP A 273 -0.83 11.58 7.47
C ASP A 273 -1.44 10.32 8.12
N LEU A 274 -2.66 9.95 7.71
CA LEU A 274 -3.30 8.74 8.19
C LEU A 274 -2.62 7.49 7.64
N TYR A 275 -2.31 7.49 6.36
CA TYR A 275 -1.63 6.40 5.67
C TYR A 275 -0.27 6.88 5.19
N ILE A 276 0.78 6.20 5.63
CA ILE A 276 2.15 6.51 5.25
C ILE A 276 2.87 5.29 4.69
N SER A 277 3.67 5.55 3.66
CA SER A 277 4.63 4.60 3.10
C SER A 277 6.01 5.20 3.23
N VAL A 278 6.85 4.60 4.05
CA VAL A 278 8.23 5.03 4.19
C VAL A 278 9.17 4.00 3.59
N PHE A 279 10.27 4.48 3.03
CA PHE A 279 11.29 3.63 2.40
C PHE A 279 12.62 3.85 3.07
N ALA A 280 13.22 2.76 3.58
CA ALA A 280 14.57 2.78 4.14
C ALA A 280 15.63 2.60 3.05
N PRO A 281 16.90 2.98 3.31
CA PRO A 281 18.02 2.67 2.44
C PRO A 281 18.17 1.17 2.22
N ALA A 282 18.80 0.80 1.10
CA ALA A 282 19.22 -0.59 0.87
C ALA A 282 20.32 -0.99 1.85
N ASP A 283 20.57 -2.29 1.95
CA ASP A 283 21.68 -2.87 2.72
C ASP A 283 23.02 -2.92 1.95
N TYR A 284 23.12 -2.12 0.88
CA TYR A 284 24.36 -1.95 0.12
C TYR A 284 25.28 -0.93 0.79
N MET A 285 26.59 -1.14 0.72
CA MET A 285 27.56 -0.22 1.31
C MET A 285 27.43 1.21 0.76
N GLU A 286 27.09 1.36 -0.53
CA GLU A 286 26.92 2.64 -1.19
C GLU A 286 25.68 3.42 -0.74
N THR A 287 24.72 2.75 -0.12
CA THR A 287 23.45 3.36 0.32
C THR A 287 23.41 3.67 1.81
N VAL A 288 24.48 3.38 2.54
CA VAL A 288 24.59 3.69 3.97
C VAL A 288 24.44 5.18 4.24
N ASN A 289 23.55 5.56 5.16
CA ASN A 289 23.23 6.95 5.53
C ASN A 289 22.66 7.81 4.38
N THR A 290 22.16 7.20 3.33
CA THR A 290 21.42 7.91 2.28
C THR A 290 19.92 7.96 2.60
N GLN A 291 19.20 8.86 1.94
CA GLN A 291 17.75 8.86 2.00
C GLN A 291 17.20 7.68 1.22
N GLY A 292 16.29 6.92 1.84
CA GLY A 292 15.66 5.78 1.22
C GLY A 292 14.82 6.14 0.00
N ILE A 293 14.85 5.27 -1.00
CA ILE A 293 14.01 5.35 -2.20
C ILE A 293 13.25 4.04 -2.37
N PRO A 294 12.17 4.01 -3.17
CA PRO A 294 11.32 2.84 -3.27
C PRO A 294 12.02 1.56 -3.73
N TYR A 295 12.99 1.65 -4.62
CA TYR A 295 13.63 0.48 -5.21
C TYR A 295 15.13 0.70 -5.38
N TYR A 296 15.89 -0.38 -5.20
CA TYR A 296 17.32 -0.44 -5.39
C TYR A 296 17.68 -1.65 -6.24
N SER A 297 18.78 -1.58 -6.96
CA SER A 297 19.30 -2.73 -7.70
C SER A 297 20.83 -2.73 -7.75
N MET A 298 21.37 -3.93 -7.66
CA MET A 298 22.81 -4.21 -7.75
C MET A 298 23.04 -5.48 -8.56
N ILE A 299 24.17 -5.56 -9.26
CA ILE A 299 24.64 -6.79 -9.90
C ILE A 299 26.10 -7.06 -9.51
N GLU A 300 26.44 -8.35 -9.42
CA GLU A 300 27.78 -8.81 -9.13
C GLU A 300 28.16 -10.04 -9.98
N PRO A 301 29.45 -10.28 -10.27
CA PRO A 301 29.89 -11.47 -11.00
C PRO A 301 29.63 -12.74 -10.20
N LEU A 302 29.12 -13.77 -10.87
CA LEU A 302 29.06 -15.12 -10.27
C LEU A 302 30.45 -15.72 -10.12
N PRO A 303 30.65 -16.66 -9.18
CA PRO A 303 31.90 -17.39 -9.07
C PRO A 303 32.34 -17.99 -10.41
N PHE A 304 33.63 -17.89 -10.69
CA PHE A 304 34.26 -18.33 -11.96
C PHE A 304 33.78 -17.58 -13.20
N ASN A 305 33.21 -16.39 -13.04
CA ASN A 305 32.69 -15.57 -14.15
C ASN A 305 31.67 -16.31 -15.03
N LYS A 306 30.83 -17.16 -14.45
CA LYS A 306 29.82 -17.94 -15.16
C LYS A 306 28.54 -17.16 -15.49
N GLY A 307 28.54 -15.85 -15.21
CA GLY A 307 27.43 -14.94 -15.43
C GLY A 307 27.39 -13.87 -14.35
N MET A 308 26.24 -13.22 -14.20
CA MET A 308 25.99 -12.17 -13.21
C MET A 308 24.84 -12.60 -12.30
N ALA A 309 24.98 -12.34 -10.99
CA ALA A 309 23.88 -12.32 -10.05
C ALA A 309 23.38 -10.88 -9.95
N GLY A 310 22.07 -10.70 -9.98
CA GLY A 310 21.44 -9.41 -9.76
C GLY A 310 20.46 -9.50 -8.61
N GLU A 311 20.32 -8.40 -7.89
CA GLU A 311 19.33 -8.22 -6.85
C GLU A 311 18.59 -6.91 -7.09
N ALA A 312 17.28 -6.96 -6.98
CA ALA A 312 16.42 -5.79 -6.86
C ALA A 312 15.75 -5.86 -5.50
N GLN A 313 15.78 -4.78 -4.74
CA GLN A 313 15.19 -4.77 -3.40
C GLN A 313 14.39 -3.52 -3.12
N SER A 314 13.49 -3.65 -2.16
CA SER A 314 12.75 -2.54 -1.57
C SER A 314 12.68 -2.73 -0.06
N ASN A 315 12.74 -1.63 0.69
CA ASN A 315 12.71 -1.65 2.15
C ASN A 315 11.54 -0.79 2.67
N PRO A 316 10.29 -1.17 2.39
CA PRO A 316 9.12 -0.38 2.73
C PRO A 316 8.66 -0.59 4.17
N LEU A 317 7.91 0.38 4.65
CA LEU A 317 6.96 0.22 5.74
C LEU A 317 5.69 0.97 5.36
N HIS A 318 4.59 0.23 5.24
CA HIS A 318 3.26 0.80 5.01
C HIS A 318 2.49 0.72 6.31
N LEU A 319 1.90 1.82 6.76
CA LEU A 319 1.13 1.79 7.99
C LEU A 319 -0.02 2.81 8.01
N CYS A 320 -0.99 2.54 8.88
CA CYS A 320 -2.03 3.46 9.28
C CYS A 320 -1.70 3.99 10.68
N THR A 321 -1.66 5.30 10.85
CA THR A 321 -1.32 5.95 12.12
C THR A 321 -2.46 5.89 13.14
N ARG A 322 -3.72 5.68 12.67
CA ARG A 322 -4.93 5.56 13.50
C ARG A 322 -5.73 4.33 13.11
N PRO A 323 -5.29 3.10 13.44
CA PRO A 323 -5.92 1.87 12.94
C PRO A 323 -7.37 1.68 13.40
N ARG A 324 -7.83 2.34 14.47
CA ARG A 324 -9.25 2.32 14.87
C ARG A 324 -10.17 3.00 13.88
N ALA A 325 -9.67 3.93 13.05
CA ALA A 325 -10.48 4.58 12.03
C ALA A 325 -10.84 3.65 10.86
N GLN A 326 -10.26 2.46 10.83
CA GLN A 326 -10.57 1.41 9.86
C GLN A 326 -11.62 0.48 10.44
N VAL A 327 -12.75 0.33 9.76
CA VAL A 327 -13.86 -0.52 10.25
C VAL A 327 -13.98 -1.76 9.35
N LEU A 328 -13.95 -2.94 9.97
CA LEU A 328 -14.21 -4.19 9.28
C LEU A 328 -15.72 -4.44 9.22
N LEU A 329 -16.25 -4.43 8.02
CA LEU A 329 -17.65 -4.76 7.77
C LEU A 329 -17.79 -6.25 7.48
N GLU A 330 -18.68 -6.93 8.18
CA GLU A 330 -18.92 -8.37 8.05
C GLU A 330 -20.33 -8.61 7.47
N LEU A 331 -20.52 -9.77 6.80
CA LEU A 331 -21.81 -10.15 6.22
C LEU A 331 -22.93 -10.27 7.25
#